data_920a99e44db877c38dee971516ddac28
#
_entry.id   920a99e44db877c38dee971516ddac28
#
_cell.length_a   1.000
_cell.length_b   1.000
_cell.length_c   1.000
_cell.angle_alpha   90.00
_cell.angle_beta   90.00
_cell.angle_gamma   90.00
#
_symmetry.space_group_name_H-M   'P 1'
#
loop_
_entity.id
_entity.type
_entity.pdbx_description
1 polymer ?
#
loop_
_entity_poly.entity_id
_entity_poly.type
_entity_poly.pdbx_seq_one_letter_code
_entity_poly.pdbx_strand_id
1 'polypeptide(L)'
;MFDSLTIRDSTSILWLKRVFVPLIAVYIGVGLVSAHRAYIQVRSLELNAPKSLSAGTVVETLLVSSGRATVDVEVDLIQGAHSERLFVMQLRGNQWGFWDPRARHGSQAVMLTPEMLSKFQPGAARLRSVATGRPQWTRRPPPTVSELDVEIK
;
A
#
# COMPACT_ATOMS: atom_id res chain seq x y z
N MET A 1 65.46 -16.95 3.17
CA MET A 1 65.32 -15.50 3.21
C MET A 1 63.87 -15.17 2.90
N PHE A 2 62.99 -15.54 3.86
CA PHE A 2 61.55 -15.28 3.82
C PHE A 2 61.14 -14.87 5.22
N ASP A 3 61.53 -13.68 5.62
CA ASP A 3 61.05 -13.09 6.87
C ASP A 3 60.52 -11.72 6.58
N SER A 4 59.43 -11.43 7.27
CA SER A 4 58.79 -10.12 7.44
C SER A 4 57.70 -9.72 6.45
N LEU A 5 56.71 -10.59 6.23
CA LEU A 5 55.34 -10.16 6.00
C LEU A 5 54.57 -10.22 7.32
N THR A 6 55.12 -9.68 8.37
CA THR A 6 54.47 -9.50 9.66
C THR A 6 53.52 -8.33 9.58
N ILE A 7 52.23 -8.61 9.34
CA ILE A 7 51.10 -8.21 10.17
C ILE A 7 51.27 -6.80 10.76
N ARG A 8 51.29 -5.81 9.87
CA ARG A 8 50.97 -4.41 10.22
C ARG A 8 49.49 -4.12 10.02
N ASP A 9 48.71 -5.16 9.76
CA ASP A 9 47.27 -5.05 9.40
C ASP A 9 46.31 -5.17 10.58
N SER A 10 46.80 -5.48 11.79
CA SER A 10 45.88 -5.73 12.92
C SER A 10 45.11 -4.49 13.37
N THR A 11 45.75 -3.32 13.30
CA THR A 11 45.11 -2.04 13.71
C THR A 11 44.09 -1.57 12.67
N SER A 12 44.37 -1.71 11.41
CA SER A 12 43.45 -1.34 10.32
C SER A 12 42.21 -2.24 10.30
N ILE A 13 42.40 -3.55 10.51
CA ILE A 13 41.32 -4.53 10.60
C ILE A 13 40.45 -4.30 11.85
N LEU A 14 41.08 -3.97 12.98
CA LEU A 14 40.40 -3.64 14.23
C LEU A 14 39.57 -2.34 14.11
N TRP A 15 40.13 -1.34 13.45
CA TRP A 15 39.42 -0.09 13.14
C TRP A 15 38.25 -0.32 12.19
N LEU A 16 38.49 -1.08 11.14
CA LEU A 16 37.45 -1.46 10.20
C LEU A 16 36.29 -2.17 10.92
N LYS A 17 36.53 -3.13 11.75
CA LYS A 17 35.51 -3.83 12.55
C LYS A 17 34.80 -2.90 13.51
N ARG A 18 35.51 -2.00 14.21
CA ARG A 18 34.92 -1.07 15.18
C ARG A 18 34.03 -0.02 14.55
N VAL A 19 34.26 0.35 13.31
CA VAL A 19 33.46 1.36 12.60
C VAL A 19 32.41 0.71 11.71
N PHE A 20 32.78 -0.30 10.93
CA PHE A 20 31.87 -0.93 9.97
C PHE A 20 30.78 -1.79 10.62
N VAL A 21 31.10 -2.53 11.67
CA VAL A 21 30.11 -3.38 12.33
C VAL A 21 28.95 -2.56 12.92
N PRO A 22 29.20 -1.48 13.71
CA PRO A 22 28.11 -0.64 14.20
C PRO A 22 27.40 0.10 13.06
N LEU A 23 28.08 0.52 12.00
CA LEU A 23 27.45 1.16 10.84
C LEU A 23 26.49 0.21 10.11
N ILE A 24 26.90 -1.03 9.91
CA ILE A 24 26.05 -2.07 9.34
C ILE A 24 24.87 -2.39 10.26
N ALA A 25 25.10 -2.46 11.58
CA ALA A 25 24.04 -2.71 12.53
C ALA A 25 23.00 -1.56 12.55
N VAL A 26 23.46 -0.31 12.50
CA VAL A 26 22.59 0.88 12.36
C VAL A 26 21.85 0.84 11.03
N TYR A 27 22.52 0.51 9.94
CA TYR A 27 21.89 0.42 8.62
C TYR A 27 20.79 -0.64 8.58
N ILE A 28 21.08 -1.84 9.14
CA ILE A 28 20.08 -2.91 9.25
C ILE A 28 18.94 -2.49 10.17
N GLY A 29 19.24 -1.91 11.35
CA GLY A 29 18.23 -1.42 12.29
C GLY A 29 17.31 -0.37 11.68
N VAL A 30 17.89 0.61 11.00
CA VAL A 30 17.13 1.63 10.27
C VAL A 30 16.32 1.01 9.14
N GLY A 31 16.88 0.03 8.41
CA GLY A 31 16.19 -0.71 7.37
C GLY A 31 14.97 -1.44 7.90
N LEU A 32 15.09 -2.12 9.04
CA LEU A 32 14.00 -2.84 9.69
C LEU A 32 12.92 -1.89 10.21
N VAL A 33 13.30 -0.78 10.87
CA VAL A 33 12.35 0.23 11.34
C VAL A 33 11.65 0.90 10.19
N SER A 34 12.36 1.20 9.11
CA SER A 34 11.77 1.79 7.89
C SER A 34 10.85 0.82 7.17
N ALA A 35 11.21 -0.47 7.10
CA ALA A 35 10.34 -1.51 6.58
C ALA A 35 9.08 -1.64 7.44
N HIS A 36 9.21 -1.60 8.76
CA HIS A 36 8.08 -1.64 9.68
C HIS A 36 7.19 -0.39 9.54
N ARG A 37 7.77 0.80 9.39
CA ARG A 37 7.02 2.05 9.16
C ARG A 37 6.39 2.15 7.77
N ALA A 38 7.04 1.64 6.74
CA ALA A 38 6.47 1.53 5.39
C ALA A 38 5.17 0.72 5.37
N TYR A 39 5.01 -0.12 6.35
CA TYR A 39 3.95 -1.06 6.54
C TYR A 39 2.62 -0.46 7.01
N ILE A 40 2.62 0.68 7.67
CA ILE A 40 1.45 1.21 8.41
C ILE A 40 0.78 2.38 7.67
N GLN A 41 1.07 2.64 6.40
CA GLN A 41 0.84 3.97 5.86
C GLN A 41 -0.11 4.07 4.66
N VAL A 42 -1.25 3.41 4.73
CA VAL A 42 -2.45 3.97 4.10
C VAL A 42 -2.91 5.12 4.99
N ARG A 43 -2.71 6.36 4.55
CA ARG A 43 -3.06 7.57 5.32
C ARG A 43 -4.54 7.91 5.21
N SER A 44 -5.07 7.80 4.00
CA SER A 44 -6.50 7.94 3.75
C SER A 44 -6.92 7.05 2.59
N LEU A 45 -8.13 6.59 2.67
CA LEU A 45 -8.86 5.90 1.63
C LEU A 45 -10.24 6.51 1.58
N GLU A 46 -10.53 7.22 0.52
CA GLU A 46 -11.80 7.91 0.32
C GLU A 46 -12.52 7.32 -0.88
N LEU A 47 -13.79 7.12 -0.73
CA LEU A 47 -14.69 6.61 -1.75
C LEU A 47 -15.72 7.67 -2.07
N ASN A 48 -15.70 8.15 -3.30
CA ASN A 48 -16.63 9.18 -3.80
C ASN A 48 -17.58 8.58 -4.81
N ALA A 49 -18.86 8.69 -4.53
CA ALA A 49 -19.92 8.36 -5.46
C ALA A 49 -21.18 9.17 -5.08
N PRO A 50 -22.07 9.45 -6.02
CA PRO A 50 -23.38 9.99 -5.69
C PRO A 50 -24.18 8.94 -4.90
N LYS A 51 -25.10 9.41 -4.05
CA LYS A 51 -25.97 8.52 -3.26
C LYS A 51 -26.85 7.61 -4.10
N SER A 52 -27.10 8.00 -5.34
CA SER A 52 -27.90 7.23 -6.27
C SER A 52 -27.06 6.78 -7.46
N LEU A 53 -26.98 5.47 -7.65
CA LEU A 53 -26.23 4.83 -8.72
C LEU A 53 -27.15 4.47 -9.89
N SER A 54 -26.74 4.87 -11.07
CA SER A 54 -27.38 4.52 -12.34
C SER A 54 -26.30 4.27 -13.40
N ALA A 55 -26.69 3.78 -14.55
CA ALA A 55 -25.76 3.67 -15.68
C ALA A 55 -25.19 5.05 -16.04
N GLY A 56 -23.89 5.11 -16.26
CA GLY A 56 -23.15 6.35 -16.49
C GLY A 56 -22.67 7.07 -15.21
N THR A 57 -23.06 6.61 -14.02
CA THR A 57 -22.53 7.13 -12.76
C THR A 57 -21.06 6.80 -12.63
N VAL A 58 -20.26 7.76 -12.15
CA VAL A 58 -18.84 7.60 -11.89
C VAL A 58 -18.62 7.32 -10.41
N VAL A 59 -17.91 6.24 -10.12
CA VAL A 59 -17.41 5.90 -8.78
C VAL A 59 -15.90 6.14 -8.76
N GLU A 60 -15.45 6.96 -7.83
CA GLU A 60 -14.05 7.33 -7.70
C GLU A 60 -13.49 6.88 -6.35
N THR A 61 -12.25 6.42 -6.36
CA THR A 61 -11.50 6.11 -5.14
C THR A 61 -10.22 6.93 -5.11
N LEU A 62 -9.99 7.59 -3.99
CA LEU A 62 -8.78 8.34 -3.69
C LEU A 62 -7.99 7.62 -2.60
N LEU A 63 -6.73 7.35 -2.89
CA LEU A 63 -5.82 6.71 -1.96
C LEU A 63 -4.64 7.64 -1.68
N VAL A 64 -4.36 7.89 -0.41
CA VAL A 64 -3.12 8.53 0.03
C VAL A 64 -2.32 7.50 0.82
N SER A 65 -1.17 7.16 0.31
CA SER A 65 -0.25 6.23 0.99
C SER A 65 1.15 6.80 1.06
N SER A 66 1.92 6.35 2.02
CA SER A 66 3.35 6.68 2.11
C SER A 66 4.14 5.41 2.38
N GLY A 67 5.42 5.39 1.95
CA GLY A 67 6.33 4.28 2.16
C GLY A 67 6.56 3.39 0.92
N ARG A 68 7.20 2.24 1.16
CA ARG A 68 7.66 1.33 0.09
C ARG A 68 6.64 0.29 -0.32
N ALA A 69 5.64 0.04 0.51
CA ALA A 69 4.68 -0.99 0.22
C ALA A 69 3.86 -0.66 -1.03
N THR A 70 3.62 -1.65 -1.85
CA THR A 70 2.58 -1.58 -2.86
C THR A 70 1.24 -1.74 -2.15
N VAL A 71 0.29 -0.89 -2.50
CA VAL A 71 -1.07 -0.95 -1.98
C VAL A 71 -2.00 -1.37 -3.10
N ASP A 72 -2.73 -2.44 -2.87
CA ASP A 72 -3.84 -2.85 -3.73
C ASP A 72 -5.12 -2.30 -3.15
N VAL A 73 -5.95 -1.69 -3.97
CA VAL A 73 -7.28 -1.21 -3.60
C VAL A 73 -8.30 -1.95 -4.45
N GLU A 74 -9.24 -2.59 -3.79
CA GLU A 74 -10.36 -3.27 -4.42
C GLU A 74 -11.63 -2.50 -4.09
N VAL A 75 -12.48 -2.27 -5.09
CA VAL A 75 -13.77 -1.60 -4.91
C VAL A 75 -14.86 -2.55 -5.35
N ASP A 76 -15.74 -2.85 -4.40
CA ASP A 76 -16.85 -3.77 -4.58
C ASP A 76 -18.18 -3.04 -4.38
N LEU A 77 -19.20 -3.40 -5.17
CA LEU A 77 -20.59 -3.06 -4.94
C LEU A 77 -21.28 -4.27 -4.30
N ILE A 78 -21.95 -4.05 -3.18
CA ILE A 78 -22.51 -5.10 -2.34
C ILE A 78 -24.01 -4.83 -2.13
N GLN A 79 -24.85 -5.84 -2.41
CA GLN A 79 -26.27 -5.82 -2.11
C GLN A 79 -26.70 -7.15 -1.48
N GLY A 80 -26.99 -7.14 -0.20
CA GLY A 80 -27.29 -8.37 0.54
C GLY A 80 -26.13 -9.35 0.51
N ALA A 81 -26.36 -10.54 -0.03
CA ALA A 81 -25.32 -11.58 -0.20
C ALA A 81 -24.56 -11.46 -1.53
N HIS A 82 -25.00 -10.60 -2.44
CA HIS A 82 -24.36 -10.41 -3.74
C HIS A 82 -23.27 -9.34 -3.68
N SER A 83 -22.12 -9.63 -4.23
CA SER A 83 -20.99 -8.71 -4.31
C SER A 83 -20.35 -8.79 -5.68
N GLU A 84 -20.13 -7.67 -6.31
CA GLU A 84 -19.45 -7.55 -7.60
C GLU A 84 -18.29 -6.59 -7.49
N ARG A 85 -17.13 -7.01 -7.97
CA ARG A 85 -15.95 -6.17 -8.02
C ARG A 85 -16.03 -5.20 -9.19
N LEU A 86 -16.00 -3.91 -8.89
CA LEU A 86 -16.06 -2.86 -9.88
C LEU A 86 -14.70 -2.65 -10.53
N PHE A 87 -13.64 -2.55 -9.73
CA PHE A 87 -12.27 -2.43 -10.21
C PHE A 87 -11.23 -2.73 -9.14
N VAL A 88 -9.99 -2.88 -9.60
CA VAL A 88 -8.80 -3.02 -8.76
C VAL A 88 -7.78 -1.97 -9.18
N MET A 89 -7.29 -1.20 -8.22
CA MET A 89 -6.21 -0.24 -8.40
C MET A 89 -4.97 -0.72 -7.66
N GLN A 90 -3.80 -0.55 -8.28
CA GLN A 90 -2.53 -0.83 -7.63
C GLN A 90 -1.68 0.43 -7.59
N LEU A 91 -1.35 0.88 -6.38
CA LEU A 91 -0.41 1.96 -6.16
C LEU A 91 0.95 1.40 -5.74
N ARG A 92 1.92 1.47 -6.64
CA ARG A 92 3.27 0.95 -6.37
C ARG A 92 4.03 1.87 -5.42
N GLY A 93 4.62 1.27 -4.40
CA GLY A 93 5.53 1.95 -3.49
C GLY A 93 6.86 2.35 -4.16
N ASN A 94 7.61 3.27 -3.56
CA ASN A 94 8.95 3.63 -4.04
C ASN A 94 9.98 2.57 -3.65
N GLN A 95 10.58 1.93 -4.61
CA GLN A 95 11.56 0.87 -4.36
C GLN A 95 12.92 1.41 -3.89
N TRP A 96 13.24 2.69 -4.14
CA TRP A 96 14.58 3.25 -4.00
C TRP A 96 14.80 4.18 -2.79
N GLY A 97 13.76 4.58 -2.06
CA GLY A 97 13.86 5.54 -0.96
C GLY A 97 13.67 4.93 0.43
N PHE A 98 14.73 4.68 1.20
CA PHE A 98 14.59 4.35 2.63
C PHE A 98 13.95 5.47 3.44
N TRP A 99 14.02 6.69 2.91
CA TRP A 99 13.70 7.93 3.61
C TRP A 99 12.69 8.81 2.87
N ASP A 100 11.94 8.28 1.92
CA ASP A 100 10.94 9.10 1.25
C ASP A 100 9.61 9.10 2.03
N PRO A 101 9.39 10.11 2.90
CA PRO A 101 8.15 10.25 3.66
C PRO A 101 7.02 10.83 2.81
N ARG A 102 7.26 11.11 1.51
CA ARG A 102 6.28 11.77 0.67
C ARG A 102 5.02 10.93 0.54
N ALA A 103 3.91 11.59 0.75
CA ALA A 103 2.62 10.99 0.46
C ALA A 103 2.48 10.77 -1.05
N ARG A 104 1.90 9.66 -1.42
CA ARG A 104 1.55 9.33 -2.79
C ARG A 104 0.07 9.34 -2.90
N HIS A 105 -0.40 9.97 -3.94
CA HIS A 105 -1.80 10.05 -4.28
C HIS A 105 -2.05 9.11 -5.46
N GLY A 106 -3.02 8.25 -5.31
CA GLY A 106 -3.59 7.45 -6.38
C GLY A 106 -5.07 7.74 -6.47
N SER A 107 -5.56 7.91 -7.67
CA SER A 107 -7.00 8.01 -7.93
C SER A 107 -7.36 7.09 -9.08
N GLN A 108 -8.51 6.48 -8.98
CA GLN A 108 -9.10 5.73 -10.06
C GLN A 108 -10.61 5.93 -10.04
N ALA A 109 -11.15 6.14 -11.22
CA ALA A 109 -12.59 6.27 -11.43
C ALA A 109 -13.06 5.20 -12.40
N VAL A 110 -14.26 4.70 -12.17
CA VAL A 110 -14.94 3.78 -13.06
C VAL A 110 -16.35 4.32 -13.34
N MET A 111 -16.75 4.25 -14.58
CA MET A 111 -18.13 4.54 -14.98
C MET A 111 -18.93 3.24 -14.92
N LEU A 112 -20.03 3.25 -14.19
CA LEU A 112 -20.93 2.11 -14.07
C LEU A 112 -21.64 1.87 -15.40
N THR A 113 -21.50 0.66 -15.92
CA THR A 113 -22.20 0.26 -17.15
C THR A 113 -23.56 -0.37 -16.81
N PRO A 114 -24.51 -0.37 -17.76
CA PRO A 114 -25.78 -1.09 -17.59
C PRO A 114 -25.56 -2.57 -17.25
N GLU A 115 -24.54 -3.20 -17.83
CA GLU A 115 -24.21 -4.61 -17.60
C GLU A 115 -23.76 -4.87 -16.15
N MET A 116 -22.97 -3.97 -15.56
CA MET A 116 -22.57 -4.06 -14.15
C MET A 116 -23.80 -3.98 -13.24
N LEU A 117 -24.70 -3.06 -13.51
CA LEU A 117 -25.89 -2.84 -12.70
C LEU A 117 -26.99 -3.87 -12.92
N SER A 118 -27.05 -4.53 -14.08
CA SER A 118 -28.05 -5.56 -14.38
C SER A 118 -28.03 -6.76 -13.43
N LYS A 119 -26.92 -6.95 -12.72
CA LYS A 119 -26.73 -8.01 -11.72
C LYS A 119 -27.37 -7.67 -10.37
N PHE A 120 -27.81 -6.46 -10.19
CA PHE A 120 -28.37 -5.94 -8.94
C PHE A 120 -29.84 -5.55 -9.12
N GLN A 121 -30.55 -5.54 -8.01
CA GLN A 121 -31.92 -5.03 -7.98
C GLN A 121 -31.96 -3.56 -7.58
N PRO A 122 -32.94 -2.78 -8.04
CA PRO A 122 -33.15 -1.43 -7.51
C PRO A 122 -33.31 -1.46 -6.00
N GLY A 123 -32.68 -0.53 -5.31
CA GLY A 123 -32.76 -0.43 -3.85
C GLY A 123 -31.42 -0.18 -3.16
N ALA A 124 -31.41 -0.35 -1.85
CA ALA A 124 -30.24 -0.10 -1.02
C ALA A 124 -29.08 -1.06 -1.34
N ALA A 125 -27.92 -0.49 -1.46
CA ALA A 125 -26.66 -1.19 -1.69
C ALA A 125 -25.52 -0.47 -0.96
N ARG A 126 -24.34 -1.05 -0.96
CA ARG A 126 -23.14 -0.47 -0.34
C ARG A 126 -21.96 -0.57 -1.28
N LEU A 127 -21.26 0.53 -1.46
CA LEU A 127 -19.92 0.54 -2.04
C LEU A 127 -18.91 0.33 -0.94
N ARG A 128 -17.94 -0.56 -1.17
CA ARG A 128 -16.87 -0.87 -0.24
C ARG A 128 -15.55 -0.80 -0.95
N SER A 129 -14.63 0.02 -0.43
CA SER A 129 -13.25 0.09 -0.87
C SER A 129 -12.34 -0.51 0.19
N VAL A 130 -11.45 -1.41 -0.21
CA VAL A 130 -10.51 -2.10 0.68
C VAL A 130 -9.10 -1.89 0.18
N ALA A 131 -8.29 -1.18 0.95
CA ALA A 131 -6.87 -1.01 0.68
C ALA A 131 -6.04 -2.02 1.47
N THR A 132 -5.26 -2.83 0.77
CA THR A 132 -4.39 -3.85 1.36
C THR A 132 -2.94 -3.58 0.96
N GLY A 133 -2.08 -3.35 1.96
CA GLY A 133 -0.64 -3.24 1.73
C GLY A 133 -0.02 -4.60 1.47
N ARG A 134 0.83 -4.71 0.43
CA ARG A 134 1.67 -5.89 0.21
C ARG A 134 3.02 -5.69 0.87
N PRO A 135 3.30 -6.33 1.99
CA PRO A 135 4.63 -6.27 2.59
C PRO A 135 5.61 -7.11 1.78
N GLN A 136 6.83 -6.62 1.64
CA GLN A 136 7.90 -7.42 1.03
C GLN A 136 8.47 -8.47 1.99
N TRP A 137 8.41 -8.23 3.32
CA TRP A 137 9.19 -9.02 4.29
C TRP A 137 8.49 -9.33 5.62
N THR A 138 7.29 -8.85 5.88
CA THR A 138 6.68 -8.93 7.21
C THR A 138 5.18 -9.26 7.18
N ARG A 139 4.56 -9.37 8.37
CA ARG A 139 3.13 -9.67 8.58
C ARG A 139 2.24 -8.65 7.86
N ARG A 140 1.18 -9.12 7.20
CA ARG A 140 0.22 -8.25 6.50
C ARG A 140 -0.45 -7.28 7.49
N PRO A 141 -0.52 -5.98 7.17
CA PRO A 141 -1.28 -5.03 7.97
C PRO A 141 -2.78 -5.33 7.89
N PRO A 142 -3.56 -4.88 8.87
CA PRO A 142 -4.99 -4.90 8.71
C PRO A 142 -5.38 -4.04 7.50
N PRO A 143 -6.38 -4.48 6.72
CA PRO A 143 -6.86 -3.68 5.59
C PRO A 143 -7.49 -2.38 6.08
N THR A 144 -7.31 -1.31 5.33
CA THR A 144 -8.08 -0.07 5.52
C THR A 144 -9.33 -0.17 4.67
N VAL A 145 -10.48 0.07 5.28
CA VAL A 145 -11.79 -0.06 4.63
C VAL A 145 -12.50 1.29 4.65
N SER A 146 -13.11 1.64 3.52
CA SER A 146 -14.03 2.77 3.38
C SER A 146 -15.33 2.25 2.79
N GLU A 147 -16.45 2.61 3.39
CA GLU A 147 -17.79 2.17 2.96
C GLU A 147 -18.69 3.37 2.74
N LEU A 148 -19.58 3.27 1.75
CA LEU A 148 -20.55 4.28 1.40
C LEU A 148 -21.88 3.61 1.06
N ASP A 149 -22.93 3.97 1.80
CA ASP A 149 -24.28 3.49 1.51
C ASP A 149 -24.85 4.27 0.31
N VAL A 150 -25.40 3.52 -0.64
CA VAL A 150 -25.90 4.02 -1.93
C VAL A 150 -27.23 3.36 -2.27
N GLU A 151 -27.92 3.91 -3.25
CA GLU A 151 -29.17 3.36 -3.79
C GLU A 151 -29.03 3.12 -5.28
N ILE A 152 -29.36 1.92 -5.74
CA ILE A 152 -29.36 1.55 -7.17
C ILE A 152 -30.76 1.88 -7.73
N LYS A 153 -30.76 2.61 -8.86
CA LYS A 153 -31.97 2.96 -9.60
C LYS A 153 -32.12 2.19 -10.88
#